data_3401d1736f2fb63c75a3ab19cfcf6451
#
_entry.id   3401d1736f2fb63c75a3ab19cfcf6451
#
_cell.length_a   1.000
_cell.length_b   1.000
_cell.length_c   1.000
_cell.angle_alpha   90.00
_cell.angle_beta   90.00
_cell.angle_gamma   90.00
#
_symmetry.space_group_name_H-M   'P 1'
#
loop_
_entity.id
_entity.type
_entity.pdbx_description
1 polymer ?
#
loop_
_entity_poly.entity_id
_entity_poly.type
_entity_poly.pdbx_seq_one_letter_code
_entity_poly.pdbx_strand_id
1 'polypeptide(L)'
;MQDFNYLFSNCMEMTIELSCCKYPLETELQGHWQDNKESLLSYLEAALGGLRGLVTDKNGTAVQGAVVTIFGLEEKNVTTSFMGEWWRLLAPGTYCVRALDPHLGTPSAWRSVTVGAIDSRVHQRVDLVLGEEGGLPPECQRSTQSPLQSGGGEGGGGGESSSKGRPVLAMALCLAATILLFL
;
A
#
# COMPACT_ATOMS: atom_id res chain seq x y z
N MET A 1 17.36 3.53 -4.46
CA MET A 1 17.26 2.08 -4.76
C MET A 1 15.89 1.54 -4.36
N GLN A 2 15.39 1.82 -3.17
CA GLN A 2 14.09 1.36 -2.64
C GLN A 2 12.91 1.76 -3.54
N ASP A 3 12.83 3.01 -4.00
CA ASP A 3 11.77 3.47 -4.91
C ASP A 3 11.78 2.71 -6.24
N PHE A 4 12.98 2.45 -6.79
CA PHE A 4 13.11 1.66 -8.01
C PHE A 4 12.60 0.23 -7.80
N ASN A 5 13.03 -0.42 -6.72
CA ASN A 5 12.61 -1.78 -6.42
C ASN A 5 11.10 -1.88 -6.20
N TYR A 6 10.51 -0.88 -5.55
CA TYR A 6 9.06 -0.81 -5.40
C TYR A 6 8.34 -0.61 -6.73
N LEU A 7 8.75 0.39 -7.50
CA LEU A 7 8.04 0.76 -8.72
C LEU A 7 8.13 -0.31 -9.80
N PHE A 8 9.30 -0.96 -9.94
CA PHE A 8 9.56 -1.87 -11.06
C PHE A 8 9.51 -3.36 -10.70
N SER A 9 9.70 -3.71 -9.43
CA SER A 9 9.78 -5.12 -9.01
C SER A 9 8.75 -5.51 -7.94
N ASN A 10 7.87 -4.59 -7.51
CA ASN A 10 7.00 -4.78 -6.36
C ASN A 10 7.74 -5.22 -5.08
N CYS A 11 9.03 -4.92 -5.01
CA CYS A 11 9.85 -5.27 -3.88
C CYS A 11 9.66 -4.24 -2.78
N MET A 12 9.22 -4.71 -1.64
CA MET A 12 8.96 -3.88 -0.48
C MET A 12 10.15 -3.99 0.46
N GLU A 13 11.12 -3.10 0.31
CA GLU A 13 12.32 -3.08 1.13
C GLU A 13 12.46 -1.78 1.93
N MET A 14 13.06 -1.90 3.10
CA MET A 14 13.47 -0.77 3.91
C MET A 14 14.81 -1.10 4.56
N THR A 15 15.74 -0.16 4.50
CA THR A 15 16.97 -0.21 5.29
C THR A 15 16.71 0.49 6.61
N ILE A 16 16.98 -0.21 7.71
CA ILE A 16 16.80 0.31 9.07
C ILE A 16 18.17 0.36 9.73
N GLU A 17 18.56 1.53 10.17
CA GLU A 17 19.77 1.74 10.96
C GLU A 17 19.40 1.72 12.45
N LEU A 18 19.91 0.72 13.18
CA LEU A 18 19.50 0.44 14.56
C LEU A 18 20.30 1.21 15.60
N SER A 19 21.50 1.71 15.25
CA SER A 19 22.36 2.43 16.19
C SER A 19 23.27 3.42 15.50
N CYS A 20 24.02 4.21 16.30
CA CYS A 20 24.97 5.20 15.81
C CYS A 20 26.28 4.61 15.27
N CYS A 21 26.59 3.35 15.60
CA CYS A 21 27.85 2.70 15.25
C CYS A 21 27.64 1.63 14.20
N LYS A 22 28.33 1.78 13.07
CA LYS A 22 28.22 0.83 11.94
C LYS A 22 28.71 -0.58 12.30
N TYR A 23 29.65 -0.68 13.23
CA TYR A 23 30.25 -1.94 13.69
C TYR A 23 30.14 -2.01 15.22
N PRO A 24 28.97 -2.40 15.76
CA PRO A 24 28.80 -2.56 17.20
C PRO A 24 29.62 -3.74 17.70
N LEU A 25 29.94 -3.74 19.01
CA LEU A 25 30.57 -4.88 19.64
C LEU A 25 29.57 -6.05 19.75
N GLU A 26 30.08 -7.28 19.71
CA GLU A 26 29.26 -8.50 19.85
C GLU A 26 28.38 -8.45 21.11
N THR A 27 28.90 -7.90 22.20
CA THR A 27 28.17 -7.76 23.48
C THR A 27 26.98 -6.81 23.41
N GLU A 28 26.92 -5.93 22.41
CA GLU A 28 25.83 -4.95 22.22
C GLU A 28 24.69 -5.49 21.36
N LEU A 29 24.96 -6.53 20.54
CA LEU A 29 23.98 -7.06 19.57
C LEU A 29 22.69 -7.53 20.23
N GLN A 30 22.80 -8.18 21.40
CA GLN A 30 21.64 -8.65 22.14
C GLN A 30 20.77 -7.47 22.60
N GLY A 31 21.36 -6.36 23.02
CA GLY A 31 20.66 -5.12 23.39
C GLY A 31 19.91 -4.55 22.17
N HIS A 32 20.60 -4.36 21.05
CA HIS A 32 19.98 -3.86 19.80
C HIS A 32 18.81 -4.73 19.36
N TRP A 33 18.91 -6.05 19.47
CA TRP A 33 17.81 -6.94 19.17
C TRP A 33 16.63 -6.72 20.13
N GLN A 34 16.86 -6.68 21.43
CA GLN A 34 15.77 -6.49 22.41
C GLN A 34 15.05 -5.17 22.22
N ASP A 35 15.79 -4.10 21.95
CA ASP A 35 15.23 -2.75 21.76
C ASP A 35 14.40 -2.61 20.47
N ASN A 36 14.74 -3.36 19.42
CA ASN A 36 14.12 -3.20 18.10
C ASN A 36 13.23 -4.36 17.69
N LYS A 37 13.25 -5.49 18.38
CA LYS A 37 12.55 -6.72 18.01
C LYS A 37 11.08 -6.50 17.72
N GLU A 38 10.35 -5.80 18.57
CA GLU A 38 8.91 -5.57 18.39
C GLU A 38 8.63 -4.71 17.16
N SER A 39 9.45 -3.69 16.91
CA SER A 39 9.32 -2.84 15.71
C SER A 39 9.60 -3.62 14.43
N LEU A 40 10.62 -4.47 14.43
CA LEU A 40 10.97 -5.31 13.29
C LEU A 40 9.88 -6.34 12.98
N LEU A 41 9.33 -6.98 14.03
CA LEU A 41 8.21 -7.93 13.87
C LEU A 41 6.94 -7.23 13.37
N SER A 42 6.61 -6.06 13.93
CA SER A 42 5.46 -5.26 13.48
C SER A 42 5.63 -4.80 12.03
N TYR A 43 6.86 -4.50 11.61
CA TYR A 43 7.16 -4.18 10.22
C TYR A 43 6.88 -5.37 9.29
N LEU A 44 7.29 -6.57 9.66
CA LEU A 44 6.98 -7.79 8.91
C LEU A 44 5.48 -8.08 8.86
N GLU A 45 4.79 -7.90 9.99
CA GLU A 45 3.32 -8.07 10.07
C GLU A 45 2.57 -7.05 9.21
N ALA A 46 3.08 -5.83 9.06
CA ALA A 46 2.48 -4.80 8.21
C ALA A 46 2.42 -5.20 6.73
N ALA A 47 3.29 -6.13 6.27
CA ALA A 47 3.21 -6.71 4.93
C ALA A 47 1.91 -7.48 4.68
N LEU A 48 1.28 -7.93 5.74
CA LEU A 48 0.02 -8.65 5.67
C LEU A 48 -1.19 -7.72 5.50
N GLY A 49 -0.98 -6.41 5.48
CA GLY A 49 -2.04 -5.41 5.29
C GLY A 49 -2.44 -5.23 3.82
N GLY A 50 -3.57 -4.54 3.60
CA GLY A 50 -4.03 -4.15 2.28
C GLY A 50 -5.01 -5.13 1.63
N LEU A 51 -4.96 -5.20 0.29
CA LEU A 51 -5.87 -6.00 -0.53
C LEU A 51 -5.13 -7.12 -1.25
N ARG A 52 -5.81 -8.25 -1.43
CA ARG A 52 -5.39 -9.35 -2.28
C ARG A 52 -6.60 -10.00 -2.96
N GLY A 53 -6.36 -10.79 -3.99
CA GLY A 53 -7.43 -11.53 -4.64
C GLY A 53 -6.98 -12.26 -5.87
N LEU A 54 -7.95 -12.70 -6.63
CA LEU A 54 -7.79 -13.35 -7.93
C LEU A 54 -8.44 -12.49 -9.00
N VAL A 55 -7.86 -12.50 -10.20
CA VAL A 55 -8.52 -12.03 -11.42
C VAL A 55 -8.83 -13.23 -12.27
N THR A 56 -10.09 -13.38 -12.63
CA THR A 56 -10.58 -14.47 -13.50
C THR A 56 -11.38 -13.91 -14.66
N ASP A 57 -11.53 -14.71 -15.71
CA ASP A 57 -12.54 -14.49 -16.74
C ASP A 57 -13.93 -14.94 -16.25
N LYS A 58 -14.95 -14.80 -17.10
CA LYS A 58 -16.33 -15.24 -16.81
C LYS A 58 -16.49 -16.75 -16.62
N ASN A 59 -15.52 -17.54 -17.07
CA ASN A 59 -15.51 -19.00 -16.95
C ASN A 59 -14.79 -19.46 -15.67
N GLY A 60 -14.23 -18.51 -14.90
CA GLY A 60 -13.44 -18.81 -13.71
C GLY A 60 -11.97 -19.13 -14.00
N THR A 61 -11.51 -18.93 -15.25
CA THR A 61 -10.11 -19.15 -15.62
C THR A 61 -9.26 -17.98 -15.11
N ALA A 62 -8.14 -18.29 -14.45
CA ALA A 62 -7.21 -17.30 -13.96
C ALA A 62 -6.59 -16.49 -15.11
N VAL A 63 -6.50 -15.18 -14.96
CA VAL A 63 -5.92 -14.28 -15.97
C VAL A 63 -4.57 -13.79 -15.51
N GLN A 64 -3.51 -14.16 -16.23
CA GLN A 64 -2.15 -13.69 -16.03
C GLN A 64 -1.97 -12.31 -16.65
N GLY A 65 -1.21 -11.44 -15.98
CA GLY A 65 -0.84 -10.13 -16.52
C GLY A 65 -1.98 -9.10 -16.53
N ALA A 66 -3.14 -9.41 -15.96
CA ALA A 66 -4.20 -8.42 -15.77
C ALA A 66 -3.70 -7.27 -14.89
N VAL A 67 -3.99 -6.05 -15.30
CA VAL A 67 -3.59 -4.83 -14.57
C VAL A 67 -4.66 -4.49 -13.54
N VAL A 68 -4.29 -4.51 -12.27
CA VAL A 68 -5.17 -4.11 -11.16
C VAL A 68 -4.86 -2.68 -10.76
N THR A 69 -5.89 -1.85 -10.82
CA THR A 69 -5.82 -0.40 -10.58
C THR A 69 -6.64 -0.03 -9.35
N ILE A 70 -6.08 0.83 -8.51
CA ILE A 70 -6.78 1.48 -7.40
C ILE A 70 -7.11 2.91 -7.84
N PHE A 71 -8.39 3.29 -7.76
CA PHE A 71 -8.84 4.63 -8.13
C PHE A 71 -8.15 5.70 -7.27
N GLY A 72 -7.57 6.69 -7.92
CA GLY A 72 -6.77 7.74 -7.28
C GLY A 72 -5.34 7.36 -6.92
N LEU A 73 -4.89 6.13 -7.25
CA LEU A 73 -3.52 5.63 -7.05
C LEU A 73 -2.99 4.94 -8.31
N GLU A 74 -3.37 5.47 -9.48
CA GLU A 74 -3.07 4.90 -10.79
C GLU A 74 -1.58 4.91 -11.15
N GLU A 75 -0.78 5.73 -10.46
CA GLU A 75 0.68 5.79 -10.65
C GLU A 75 1.38 4.47 -10.34
N LYS A 76 0.75 3.64 -9.50
CA LYS A 76 1.26 2.33 -9.13
C LYS A 76 0.18 1.27 -9.27
N ASN A 77 0.11 0.66 -10.43
CA ASN A 77 -0.69 -0.53 -10.68
C ASN A 77 0.09 -1.79 -10.32
N VAL A 78 -0.61 -2.89 -10.08
CA VAL A 78 -0.02 -4.22 -9.92
C VAL A 78 -0.56 -5.13 -11.02
N THR A 79 0.24 -6.13 -11.39
CA THR A 79 -0.15 -7.13 -12.38
C THR A 79 -0.34 -8.48 -11.72
N THR A 80 -1.26 -9.27 -12.24
CA THR A 80 -1.54 -10.61 -11.73
C THR A 80 -0.44 -11.61 -12.08
N SER A 81 -0.20 -12.56 -11.17
CA SER A 81 0.65 -13.71 -11.38
C SER A 81 0.08 -14.66 -12.45
N PHE A 82 0.81 -15.73 -12.80
CA PHE A 82 0.31 -16.78 -13.68
C PHE A 82 -0.91 -17.53 -13.15
N MET A 83 -1.16 -17.46 -11.82
CA MET A 83 -2.35 -17.99 -11.16
C MET A 83 -3.48 -16.98 -11.04
N GLY A 84 -3.34 -15.79 -11.64
CA GLY A 84 -4.31 -14.70 -11.53
C GLY A 84 -4.28 -13.98 -10.19
N GLU A 85 -3.32 -14.27 -9.33
CA GLU A 85 -3.21 -13.67 -8.00
C GLU A 85 -2.65 -12.26 -8.07
N TRP A 86 -3.15 -11.40 -7.22
CA TRP A 86 -2.64 -10.05 -7.03
C TRP A 86 -2.70 -9.66 -5.56
N TRP A 87 -1.83 -8.73 -5.17
CA TRP A 87 -1.87 -8.09 -3.86
C TRP A 87 -1.37 -6.65 -3.98
N ARG A 88 -1.91 -5.81 -3.14
CA ARG A 88 -1.56 -4.41 -3.03
C ARG A 88 -1.56 -4.00 -1.57
N LEU A 89 -0.40 -3.56 -1.06
CA LEU A 89 -0.29 -3.00 0.27
C LEU A 89 -0.96 -1.63 0.28
N LEU A 90 -1.86 -1.43 1.23
CA LEU A 90 -2.63 -0.19 1.39
C LEU A 90 -2.80 0.13 2.87
N ALA A 91 -2.73 1.41 3.21
CA ALA A 91 -3.09 1.90 4.54
C ALA A 91 -4.58 1.66 4.81
N PRO A 92 -5.02 1.67 6.08
CA PRO A 92 -6.44 1.63 6.41
C PRO A 92 -7.21 2.73 5.69
N GLY A 93 -8.34 2.36 5.07
CA GLY A 93 -9.14 3.28 4.27
C GLY A 93 -10.10 2.57 3.33
N THR A 94 -10.96 3.31 2.65
CA THR A 94 -11.87 2.77 1.64
C THR A 94 -11.32 3.06 0.25
N TYR A 95 -11.22 2.02 -0.56
CA TYR A 95 -10.61 2.04 -1.89
C TYR A 95 -11.55 1.46 -2.93
N CYS A 96 -11.40 1.90 -4.16
CA CYS A 96 -12.07 1.32 -5.30
C CYS A 96 -11.05 0.67 -6.22
N VAL A 97 -11.29 -0.58 -6.54
CA VAL A 97 -10.38 -1.41 -7.31
C VAL A 97 -11.07 -2.03 -8.50
N ARG A 98 -10.37 -2.14 -9.61
CA ARG A 98 -10.77 -2.93 -10.78
C ARG A 98 -9.56 -3.58 -11.44
N ALA A 99 -9.81 -4.60 -12.24
CA ALA A 99 -8.82 -5.20 -13.13
C ALA A 99 -9.12 -4.86 -14.59
N LEU A 100 -8.09 -4.89 -15.42
CA LEU A 100 -8.16 -4.77 -16.88
C LEU A 100 -7.25 -5.83 -17.50
N ASP A 101 -7.78 -6.60 -18.45
CA ASP A 101 -6.94 -7.40 -19.34
C ASP A 101 -6.32 -6.48 -20.39
N PRO A 102 -4.99 -6.28 -20.42
CA PRO A 102 -4.35 -5.36 -21.35
C PRO A 102 -4.37 -5.88 -22.80
N HIS A 103 -4.56 -7.19 -23.01
CA HIS A 103 -4.58 -7.79 -24.34
C HIS A 103 -5.95 -7.70 -25.00
N LEU A 104 -7.00 -7.93 -24.23
CA LEU A 104 -8.38 -7.91 -24.72
C LEU A 104 -9.08 -6.58 -24.47
N GLY A 105 -8.49 -5.69 -23.66
CA GLY A 105 -9.13 -4.45 -23.26
C GLY A 105 -10.38 -4.65 -22.39
N THR A 106 -10.52 -5.85 -21.79
CA THR A 106 -11.72 -6.23 -21.04
C THR A 106 -11.56 -5.85 -19.57
N PRO A 107 -12.36 -4.91 -19.03
CA PRO A 107 -12.31 -4.54 -17.63
C PRO A 107 -13.18 -5.46 -16.75
N SER A 108 -12.90 -5.47 -15.44
CA SER A 108 -13.87 -5.89 -14.42
C SER A 108 -14.77 -4.72 -14.01
N ALA A 109 -15.85 -5.00 -13.29
CA ALA A 109 -16.55 -3.97 -12.54
C ALA A 109 -15.62 -3.34 -11.48
N TRP A 110 -15.89 -2.08 -11.12
CA TRP A 110 -15.30 -1.46 -9.96
C TRP A 110 -15.88 -2.06 -8.67
N ARG A 111 -15.01 -2.35 -7.71
CA ARG A 111 -15.38 -2.85 -6.38
C ARG A 111 -14.90 -1.87 -5.32
N SER A 112 -15.82 -1.44 -4.46
CA SER A 112 -15.49 -0.67 -3.25
C SER A 112 -15.16 -1.63 -2.12
N VAL A 113 -14.06 -1.37 -1.41
CA VAL A 113 -13.59 -2.21 -0.31
C VAL A 113 -12.91 -1.37 0.76
N THR A 114 -13.13 -1.74 2.02
CA THR A 114 -12.51 -1.08 3.17
C THR A 114 -11.37 -1.94 3.72
N VAL A 115 -10.18 -1.36 3.75
CA VAL A 115 -9.01 -1.92 4.43
C VAL A 115 -9.09 -1.50 5.90
N GLY A 116 -9.12 -2.48 6.80
CA GLY A 116 -9.16 -2.27 8.25
C GLY A 116 -7.82 -1.84 8.82
N ALA A 117 -7.78 -1.63 10.13
CA ALA A 117 -6.54 -1.33 10.85
C ALA A 117 -5.52 -2.48 10.70
N ILE A 118 -4.24 -2.14 10.78
CA ILE A 118 -3.11 -3.10 10.64
C ILE A 118 -3.21 -4.23 11.67
N ASP A 119 -3.77 -3.95 12.85
CA ASP A 119 -3.96 -4.93 13.93
C ASP A 119 -4.90 -6.10 13.56
N SER A 120 -5.69 -5.96 12.50
CA SER A 120 -6.61 -7.03 12.07
C SER A 120 -5.89 -8.25 11.49
N ARG A 121 -4.60 -8.13 11.13
CA ARG A 121 -3.76 -9.20 10.54
C ARG A 121 -4.44 -9.99 9.40
N VAL A 122 -5.47 -9.40 8.81
CA VAL A 122 -6.29 -10.04 7.78
C VAL A 122 -6.30 -9.19 6.54
N HIS A 123 -5.75 -9.74 5.46
CA HIS A 123 -5.94 -9.12 4.14
C HIS A 123 -7.42 -9.12 3.78
N GLN A 124 -7.90 -8.02 3.25
CA GLN A 124 -9.19 -8.01 2.59
C GLN A 124 -9.06 -8.69 1.23
N ARG A 125 -9.84 -9.77 1.03
CA ARG A 125 -9.86 -10.47 -0.25
C ARG A 125 -10.90 -9.84 -1.17
N VAL A 126 -10.47 -9.53 -2.39
CA VAL A 126 -11.32 -8.98 -3.46
C VAL A 126 -11.01 -9.72 -4.75
N ASP A 127 -11.89 -10.60 -5.14
CA ASP A 127 -11.80 -11.30 -6.42
C ASP A 127 -12.49 -10.45 -7.50
N LEU A 128 -11.87 -10.34 -8.67
CA LEU A 128 -12.30 -9.51 -9.79
C LEU A 128 -12.56 -10.39 -11.01
N VAL A 129 -13.74 -10.27 -11.61
CA VAL A 129 -14.13 -11.03 -12.80
C VAL A 129 -14.15 -10.10 -14.00
N LEU A 130 -13.33 -10.42 -15.03
CA LEU A 130 -13.27 -9.64 -16.25
C LEU A 130 -14.55 -9.80 -17.08
N GLY A 131 -14.97 -8.70 -17.70
CA GLY A 131 -16.18 -8.63 -18.50
C GLY A 131 -17.45 -8.46 -17.68
N GLU A 132 -17.38 -8.27 -16.36
CA GLU A 132 -18.48 -7.72 -15.58
C GLU A 132 -18.59 -6.22 -15.83
N GLU A 133 -19.81 -5.76 -16.06
CA GLU A 133 -20.10 -4.33 -16.20
C GLU A 133 -20.38 -3.69 -14.85
N GLY A 134 -19.78 -2.54 -14.60
CA GLY A 134 -20.01 -1.78 -13.38
C GLY A 134 -19.22 -0.48 -13.40
N GLY A 135 -19.94 0.64 -13.28
CA GLY A 135 -19.35 1.97 -13.16
C GLY A 135 -18.63 2.18 -11.83
N LEU A 136 -17.95 3.32 -11.73
CA LEU A 136 -17.30 3.72 -10.49
C LEU A 136 -18.36 3.96 -9.40
N PRO A 137 -18.26 3.31 -8.23
CA PRO A 137 -19.19 3.51 -7.14
C PRO A 137 -19.24 4.98 -6.66
N PRO A 138 -20.40 5.50 -6.23
CA PRO A 138 -20.54 6.89 -5.80
C PRO A 138 -19.62 7.30 -4.65
N GLU A 139 -19.32 6.38 -3.75
CA GLU A 139 -18.39 6.57 -2.64
C GLU A 139 -16.95 6.84 -3.11
N CYS A 140 -16.56 6.30 -4.25
CA CYS A 140 -15.25 6.51 -4.84
C CYS A 140 -15.12 7.87 -5.53
N GLN A 141 -16.22 8.37 -6.07
CA GLN A 141 -16.26 9.69 -6.69
C GLN A 141 -16.12 10.83 -5.67
N ARG A 142 -16.53 10.62 -4.43
CA ARG A 142 -16.48 11.62 -3.35
C ARG A 142 -15.08 11.81 -2.76
N SER A 143 -14.23 10.82 -2.82
CA SER A 143 -12.85 10.91 -2.28
C SER A 143 -11.94 11.86 -3.10
N THR A 144 -12.32 12.19 -4.34
CA THR A 144 -11.59 13.15 -5.19
C THR A 144 -12.00 14.60 -4.95
N GLN A 145 -13.01 14.85 -4.12
CA GLN A 145 -13.54 16.20 -3.84
C GLN A 145 -13.18 16.74 -2.46
N SER A 146 -12.02 16.44 -1.90
CA SER A 146 -11.47 17.26 -0.82
C SER A 146 -10.89 18.53 -1.44
N PRO A 147 -11.54 19.69 -1.31
CA PRO A 147 -10.97 20.92 -1.81
C PRO A 147 -9.79 21.30 -0.92
N LEU A 148 -8.64 21.46 -1.48
CA LEU A 148 -7.69 22.46 -1.02
C LEU A 148 -8.41 23.80 -1.20
N GLN A 149 -9.16 24.24 -0.20
CA GLN A 149 -9.65 25.62 -0.12
C GLN A 149 -8.42 26.51 0.00
N SER A 150 -8.10 27.15 -1.10
CA SER A 150 -7.29 28.35 -1.13
C SER A 150 -8.05 29.46 -0.39
N GLY A 151 -7.86 29.55 0.93
CA GLY A 151 -8.24 30.70 1.71
C GLY A 151 -7.24 31.80 1.49
N GLY A 152 -7.52 32.72 0.55
CA GLY A 152 -6.94 34.05 0.55
C GLY A 152 -7.56 34.84 1.71
N GLY A 153 -6.72 35.33 2.62
CA GLY A 153 -7.13 36.16 3.73
C GLY A 153 -5.91 36.88 4.26
N GLU A 154 -5.85 38.17 3.99
CA GLU A 154 -4.85 39.12 4.46
C GLU A 154 -4.92 39.33 5.99
N GLY A 155 -3.76 39.52 6.59
CA GLY A 155 -3.56 40.52 7.66
C GLY A 155 -3.59 40.07 9.11
N GLY A 156 -2.44 40.11 9.77
CA GLY A 156 -2.34 40.65 11.14
C GLY A 156 -2.08 39.68 12.28
N GLY A 157 -0.83 39.62 12.74
CA GLY A 157 -0.48 39.72 14.16
C GLY A 157 -0.60 38.51 15.07
N GLY A 158 0.53 37.92 15.42
CA GLY A 158 0.92 37.55 16.76
C GLY A 158 0.22 36.41 17.48
N GLY A 159 0.98 35.34 17.81
CA GLY A 159 0.59 34.40 18.84
C GLY A 159 1.03 32.97 18.55
N GLU A 160 2.18 32.57 19.05
CA GLU A 160 2.63 31.18 19.11
C GLU A 160 1.63 30.32 19.88
N SER A 161 1.15 29.27 19.29
CA SER A 161 0.81 28.06 20.02
C SER A 161 0.88 26.86 19.06
N SER A 162 1.85 26.01 19.31
CA SER A 162 2.17 24.76 18.66
C SER A 162 1.05 23.74 18.81
N SER A 163 0.42 23.33 17.72
CA SER A 163 -0.04 21.95 17.57
C SER A 163 0.01 21.58 16.09
N LYS A 164 1.15 21.04 15.68
CA LYS A 164 1.36 20.52 14.35
C LYS A 164 0.56 19.24 14.18
N GLY A 165 -0.63 19.36 13.60
CA GLY A 165 -1.27 18.25 12.91
C GLY A 165 -0.37 17.84 11.73
N ARG A 166 0.34 16.75 11.89
CA ARG A 166 1.15 16.17 10.81
C ARG A 166 0.20 15.67 9.72
N PRO A 167 0.42 16.00 8.45
CA PRO A 167 -0.28 15.31 7.37
C PRO A 167 0.11 13.84 7.48
N VAL A 168 -0.87 12.96 7.52
CA VAL A 168 -0.67 11.53 7.40
C VAL A 168 -0.24 11.30 5.95
N LEU A 169 1.06 11.30 5.75
CA LEU A 169 1.66 10.84 4.51
C LEU A 169 1.27 9.36 4.40
N ALA A 170 0.47 9.01 3.41
CA ALA A 170 0.18 7.63 3.08
C ALA A 170 1.50 6.98 2.64
N MET A 171 2.25 6.46 3.59
CA MET A 171 3.42 5.64 3.31
C MET A 171 2.91 4.30 2.79
N ALA A 172 2.98 4.11 1.48
CA ALA A 172 2.96 2.79 0.89
C ALA A 172 4.20 2.05 1.42
N LEU A 173 4.02 1.22 2.44
CA LEU A 173 5.07 0.39 3.00
C LEU A 173 5.40 -0.74 2.03
N CYS A 174 6.59 -0.72 1.54
CA CYS A 174 7.20 -1.77 0.76
C CYS A 174 7.90 -2.77 1.67
N LEU A 175 7.54 -4.03 1.61
CA LEU A 175 8.10 -5.09 2.43
C LEU A 175 8.79 -6.16 1.57
N ALA A 176 10.08 -5.99 1.30
CA ALA A 176 11.00 -7.10 1.33
C ALA A 176 11.91 -6.82 2.52
N ALA A 177 11.76 -7.57 3.59
CA ALA A 177 12.70 -7.52 4.69
C ALA A 177 14.01 -8.16 4.22
N THR A 178 14.85 -7.38 3.55
CA THR A 178 16.25 -7.70 3.51
C THR A 178 16.84 -7.14 4.79
N ILE A 179 16.77 -7.93 5.86
CA ILE A 179 17.58 -7.71 7.05
C ILE A 179 19.00 -8.06 6.62
N LEU A 180 19.71 -7.09 6.06
CA LEU A 180 21.16 -7.15 5.95
C LEU A 180 21.70 -6.88 7.36
N LEU A 181 21.75 -7.93 8.17
CA LEU A 181 22.66 -8.00 9.28
C LEU A 181 24.07 -8.05 8.69
N PHE A 182 24.70 -6.88 8.56
CA PHE A 182 26.14 -6.84 8.41
C PHE A 182 26.73 -7.25 9.76
N LEU A 183 27.14 -8.52 9.85
CA LEU A 183 28.14 -9.00 10.78
C LEU A 183 29.51 -8.46 10.38
#